data_4a24046b4fc47b2a993d44e36d7105d5
#
_entry.id   4a24046b4fc47b2a993d44e36d7105d5
#
_cell.length_a   1.000
_cell.length_b   1.000
_cell.length_c   1.000
_cell.angle_alpha   90.00
_cell.angle_beta   90.00
_cell.angle_gamma   90.00
#
_symmetry.space_group_name_H-M   'P 1'
#
loop_
_entity.id
_entity.type
_entity.pdbx_description
1 polymer ?
#
loop_
_entity_poly.entity_id
_entity_poly.type
_entity_poly.pdbx_seq_one_letter_code
_entity_poly.pdbx_strand_id
1 'polypeptide(L)'
;GLPGATNLRDDDRVIEIVKDFYEKGKLVSAICAGPIVLAKADILNGKVCTCSPGFEDQLNGANYQEAIVQRDGNVITGKGPAAALEFGYTILEMLDYDTSNLRQGMQYNYLINVEARKASKR
;
A
#
# COMPACT_ATOMS: atom_id res chain seq x y z
N GLY A 1 5.76 7.35 7.34
CA GLY A 1 5.54 8.79 7.39
C GLY A 1 6.80 9.60 7.24
N LEU A 2 6.66 10.90 7.36
CA LEU A 2 7.79 11.84 7.25
C LEU A 2 8.39 12.11 8.64
N PRO A 3 9.71 12.29 8.73
CA PRO A 3 10.71 12.30 7.64
C PRO A 3 11.21 10.91 7.23
N GLY A 4 10.68 9.84 7.79
CA GLY A 4 11.15 8.48 7.51
C GLY A 4 11.12 8.13 6.02
N ALA A 5 10.03 8.45 5.32
CA ALA A 5 9.90 8.13 3.90
C ALA A 5 10.98 8.82 3.06
N THR A 6 11.26 10.09 3.31
CA THR A 6 12.31 10.81 2.58
C THR A 6 13.70 10.32 2.96
N ASN A 7 13.92 9.96 4.23
CA ASN A 7 15.19 9.38 4.65
C ASN A 7 15.46 8.04 3.96
N LEU A 8 14.45 7.19 3.85
CA LEU A 8 14.58 5.91 3.15
C LEU A 8 14.79 6.12 1.65
N ARG A 9 14.06 7.05 1.04
CA ARG A 9 14.21 7.39 -0.38
C ARG A 9 15.65 7.79 -0.70
N ASP A 10 16.29 8.54 0.19
CA ASP A 10 17.60 9.13 -0.03
C ASP A 10 18.74 8.20 0.43
N ASP A 11 18.43 6.99 0.87
CA ASP A 11 19.43 5.98 1.26
C ASP A 11 19.61 4.94 0.13
N ASP A 12 20.74 4.97 -0.53
CA ASP A 12 21.03 4.08 -1.67
C ASP A 12 20.93 2.60 -1.30
N ARG A 13 21.21 2.23 -0.06
CA ARG A 13 21.13 0.83 0.41
C ARG A 13 19.68 0.34 0.39
N VAL A 14 18.75 1.22 0.79
CA VAL A 14 17.31 0.91 0.77
C VAL A 14 16.85 0.74 -0.68
N ILE A 15 17.24 1.65 -1.55
CA ILE A 15 16.85 1.60 -2.96
C ILE A 15 17.36 0.32 -3.63
N GLU A 16 18.58 -0.10 -3.36
CA GLU A 16 19.13 -1.35 -3.88
C GLU A 16 18.37 -2.59 -3.41
N ILE A 17 17.98 -2.63 -2.13
CA ILE A 17 17.20 -3.74 -1.57
C ILE A 17 15.82 -3.80 -2.23
N VAL A 18 15.18 -2.65 -2.41
CA VAL A 18 13.86 -2.58 -3.07
C VAL A 18 13.94 -3.11 -4.50
N LYS A 19 14.94 -2.66 -5.26
CA LYS A 19 15.16 -3.14 -6.63
C LYS A 19 15.38 -4.65 -6.68
N ASP A 20 16.22 -5.17 -5.79
CA ASP A 20 16.55 -6.59 -5.73
C ASP A 20 15.31 -7.44 -5.45
N PHE A 21 14.53 -7.04 -4.44
CA PHE A 21 13.29 -7.76 -4.10
C PHE A 21 12.30 -7.75 -5.25
N TYR A 22 12.13 -6.59 -5.88
CA TYR A 22 11.21 -6.46 -7.00
C TYR A 22 11.61 -7.36 -8.17
N GLU A 23 12.89 -7.34 -8.54
CA GLU A 23 13.41 -8.13 -9.66
C GLU A 23 13.30 -9.63 -9.43
N LYS A 24 13.40 -10.05 -8.16
CA LYS A 24 13.23 -11.46 -7.76
C LYS A 24 11.77 -11.89 -7.63
N GLY A 25 10.83 -11.01 -7.95
CA GLY A 25 9.40 -11.31 -7.82
C GLY A 25 8.89 -11.35 -6.40
N LYS A 26 9.67 -10.89 -5.42
CA LYS A 26 9.25 -10.84 -4.02
C LYS A 26 8.29 -9.68 -3.80
N LEU A 27 7.48 -9.81 -2.76
CA LEU A 27 6.54 -8.76 -2.36
C LEU A 27 7.29 -7.48 -1.97
N VAL A 28 6.86 -6.36 -2.57
CA VAL A 28 7.31 -5.02 -2.21
C VAL A 28 6.08 -4.19 -1.91
N SER A 29 6.06 -3.51 -0.76
CA SER A 29 4.89 -2.73 -0.37
C SER A 29 5.28 -1.44 0.33
N ALA A 30 4.39 -0.44 0.22
CA ALA A 30 4.58 0.84 0.87
C ALA A 30 3.22 1.52 1.11
N ILE A 31 3.13 2.30 2.17
CA ILE A 31 1.88 2.95 2.58
C ILE A 31 2.13 4.44 2.85
N CYS A 32 1.11 5.25 2.63
CA CYS A 32 1.10 6.69 2.91
C CYS A 32 2.12 7.45 2.04
N ALA A 33 3.16 8.03 2.62
CA ALA A 33 4.24 8.67 1.87
C ALA A 33 5.28 7.66 1.36
N GLY A 34 5.25 6.43 1.88
CA GLY A 34 6.23 5.38 1.56
C GLY A 34 6.40 5.05 0.07
N PRO A 35 5.35 5.09 -0.76
CA PRO A 35 5.50 4.82 -2.19
C PRO A 35 6.53 5.66 -2.93
N ILE A 36 6.91 6.84 -2.41
CA ILE A 36 7.98 7.63 -3.03
C ILE A 36 9.32 6.89 -3.02
N VAL A 37 9.53 5.99 -2.07
CA VAL A 37 10.72 5.12 -2.01
C VAL A 37 10.73 4.16 -3.19
N LEU A 38 9.58 3.55 -3.46
CA LEU A 38 9.41 2.63 -4.59
C LEU A 38 9.59 3.35 -5.93
N ALA A 39 9.08 4.58 -6.01
CA ALA A 39 9.26 5.42 -7.19
C ALA A 39 10.74 5.74 -7.43
N LYS A 40 11.49 6.03 -6.37
CA LYS A 40 12.92 6.29 -6.46
C LYS A 40 13.68 5.06 -6.96
N ALA A 41 13.22 3.87 -6.62
CA ALA A 41 13.79 2.61 -7.10
C ALA A 41 13.37 2.28 -8.54
N ASP A 42 12.61 3.13 -9.20
CA ASP A 42 12.13 2.96 -10.59
C ASP A 42 11.26 1.72 -10.81
N ILE A 43 10.55 1.26 -9.78
CA ILE A 43 9.71 0.06 -9.91
C ILE A 43 8.22 0.38 -10.08
N LEU A 44 7.84 1.65 -10.07
CA LEU A 44 6.43 2.05 -10.19
C LEU A 44 6.01 2.49 -11.59
N ASN A 45 6.95 2.67 -12.51
CA ASN A 45 6.62 3.17 -13.84
C ASN A 45 5.60 2.26 -14.54
N GLY A 46 4.48 2.82 -14.96
CA GLY A 46 3.39 2.08 -15.60
C GLY A 46 2.53 1.23 -14.67
N LYS A 47 2.85 1.16 -13.37
CA LYS A 47 2.08 0.40 -12.41
C LYS A 47 0.94 1.21 -11.83
N VAL A 48 -0.17 0.52 -11.55
CA VAL A 48 -1.30 1.11 -10.83
C VAL A 48 -0.92 1.19 -9.35
N CYS A 49 -1.01 2.37 -8.76
CA CYS A 49 -0.64 2.56 -7.37
C CYS A 49 -1.42 3.69 -6.71
N THR A 50 -1.32 3.78 -5.40
CA THR A 50 -1.86 4.88 -4.60
C THR A 50 -0.81 5.37 -3.61
N CYS A 51 -1.05 6.53 -3.02
CA CYS A 51 -0.21 7.10 -1.98
C CYS A 51 -1.00 8.16 -1.20
N SER A 52 -0.38 8.73 -0.19
CA SER A 52 -0.93 9.85 0.55
C SER A 52 -1.12 11.07 -0.36
N PRO A 53 -2.21 11.86 -0.17
CA PRO A 53 -2.39 13.09 -0.92
C PRO A 53 -1.18 14.03 -0.81
N GLY A 54 -0.80 14.63 -1.92
CA GLY A 54 0.36 15.52 -1.99
C GLY A 54 1.65 14.86 -2.45
N PHE A 55 1.67 13.53 -2.59
CA PHE A 55 2.86 12.78 -3.02
C PHE A 55 2.73 12.20 -4.42
N GLU A 56 1.60 12.40 -5.09
CA GLU A 56 1.31 11.83 -6.40
C GLU A 56 2.36 12.21 -7.44
N ASP A 57 2.86 13.44 -7.38
CA ASP A 57 3.85 13.96 -8.33
C ASP A 57 5.22 13.30 -8.20
N GLN A 58 5.45 12.55 -7.11
CA GLN A 58 6.71 11.87 -6.87
C GLN A 58 6.68 10.39 -7.23
N LEU A 59 5.66 9.94 -7.95
CA LEU A 59 5.52 8.52 -8.29
C LEU A 59 6.14 8.12 -9.64
N ASN A 60 6.88 9.01 -10.30
CA ASN A 60 7.72 8.72 -11.47
C ASN A 60 7.05 7.87 -12.57
N GLY A 61 5.95 8.40 -13.14
CA GLY A 61 5.28 7.71 -14.25
C GLY A 61 4.35 6.57 -13.84
N ALA A 62 4.07 6.42 -12.57
CA ALA A 62 3.06 5.48 -12.10
C ALA A 62 1.65 5.96 -12.49
N ASN A 63 0.74 5.00 -12.61
CA ASN A 63 -0.68 5.27 -12.82
C ASN A 63 -1.37 5.40 -11.45
N TYR A 64 -1.41 6.62 -10.92
CA TYR A 64 -2.03 6.88 -9.62
C TYR A 64 -3.54 6.69 -9.69
N GLN A 65 -4.09 6.02 -8.67
CA GLN A 65 -5.52 5.84 -8.50
C GLN A 65 -5.96 6.31 -7.12
N GLU A 66 -7.12 6.93 -7.06
CA GLU A 66 -7.78 7.34 -5.83
C GLU A 66 -8.42 6.11 -5.19
N ALA A 67 -7.62 5.35 -4.43
CA ALA A 67 -8.04 4.09 -3.84
C ALA A 67 -7.36 3.89 -2.49
N ILE A 68 -7.96 3.08 -1.63
CA ILE A 68 -7.40 2.83 -0.29
C ILE A 68 -6.16 1.93 -0.36
N VAL A 69 -6.19 0.91 -1.21
CA VAL A 69 -5.07 0.00 -1.48
C VAL A 69 -5.07 -0.36 -2.97
N GLN A 70 -3.90 -0.43 -3.56
CA GLN A 70 -3.70 -0.92 -4.92
C GLN A 70 -2.68 -2.05 -4.92
N ARG A 71 -2.97 -3.08 -5.70
CA ARG A 71 -2.05 -4.19 -5.95
C ARG A 71 -1.79 -4.29 -7.45
N ASP A 72 -0.53 -4.29 -7.84
CA ASP A 72 -0.11 -4.48 -9.22
C ASP A 72 1.11 -5.39 -9.24
N GLY A 73 0.93 -6.62 -9.72
CA GLY A 73 1.98 -7.63 -9.68
C GLY A 73 2.40 -7.93 -8.24
N ASN A 74 3.69 -7.82 -7.97
CA ASN A 74 4.26 -8.02 -6.64
C ASN A 74 4.39 -6.72 -5.83
N VAL A 75 3.71 -5.65 -6.26
CA VAL A 75 3.74 -4.36 -5.57
C VAL A 75 2.37 -4.04 -4.97
N ILE A 76 2.36 -3.66 -3.70
CA ILE A 76 1.15 -3.21 -2.99
C ILE A 76 1.41 -1.83 -2.43
N THR A 77 0.50 -0.90 -2.70
CA THR A 77 0.57 0.46 -2.15
C THR A 77 -0.72 0.77 -1.38
N GLY A 78 -0.58 1.54 -0.32
CA GLY A 78 -1.69 1.97 0.53
C GLY A 78 -1.74 3.49 0.69
N LYS A 79 -2.95 4.02 0.83
CA LYS A 79 -3.19 5.46 0.77
C LYS A 79 -2.76 6.22 2.03
N GLY A 80 -2.96 5.63 3.19
CA GLY A 80 -2.69 6.33 4.44
C GLY A 80 -2.99 5.46 5.66
N PRO A 81 -2.93 6.03 6.88
CA PRO A 81 -3.11 5.25 8.11
C PRO A 81 -4.38 4.41 8.16
N ALA A 82 -5.49 4.94 7.66
CA ALA A 82 -6.77 4.23 7.64
C ALA A 82 -6.75 2.99 6.73
N ALA A 83 -5.79 2.88 5.84
CA ALA A 83 -5.64 1.73 4.95
C ALA A 83 -4.98 0.53 5.63
N ALA A 84 -4.49 0.67 6.86
CA ALA A 84 -3.61 -0.32 7.49
C ALA A 84 -4.18 -1.74 7.50
N LEU A 85 -5.45 -1.91 7.84
CA LEU A 85 -6.09 -3.23 7.87
C LEU A 85 -6.20 -3.83 6.46
N GLU A 86 -6.76 -3.08 5.53
CA GLU A 86 -6.90 -3.55 4.14
C GLU A 86 -5.53 -3.84 3.51
N PHE A 87 -4.55 -3.01 3.80
CA PHE A 87 -3.17 -3.19 3.37
C PHE A 87 -2.61 -4.53 3.87
N GLY A 88 -2.79 -4.81 5.16
CA GLY A 88 -2.34 -6.08 5.75
C GLY A 88 -3.06 -7.29 5.17
N TYR A 89 -4.38 -7.20 4.97
CA TYR A 89 -5.13 -8.29 4.32
C TYR A 89 -4.64 -8.54 2.90
N THR A 90 -4.38 -7.48 2.14
CA THR A 90 -3.89 -7.59 0.76
C THR A 90 -2.51 -8.26 0.71
N ILE A 91 -1.62 -7.95 1.67
CA ILE A 91 -0.33 -8.62 1.79
C ILE A 91 -0.52 -10.12 2.04
N LEU A 92 -1.39 -10.48 2.97
CA LEU A 92 -1.67 -11.89 3.26
C LEU A 92 -2.24 -12.63 2.04
N GLU A 93 -3.18 -12.01 1.34
CA GLU A 93 -3.76 -12.58 0.12
C GLU A 93 -2.71 -12.78 -0.97
N MET A 94 -1.77 -11.85 -1.10
CA MET A 94 -0.66 -11.99 -2.04
C MET A 94 0.28 -13.13 -1.67
N LEU A 95 0.33 -13.50 -0.38
CA LEU A 95 1.09 -14.64 0.13
C LEU A 95 0.24 -15.92 0.16
N ASP A 96 -0.88 -15.93 -0.56
CA ASP A 96 -1.79 -17.06 -0.72
C ASP A 96 -2.56 -17.47 0.54
N TYR A 97 -2.79 -16.54 1.46
CA TYR A 97 -3.66 -16.77 2.62
C TYR A 97 -5.07 -16.26 2.33
N ASP A 98 -6.06 -17.03 2.75
CA ASP A 98 -7.46 -16.60 2.74
C ASP A 98 -7.73 -15.73 3.97
N THR A 99 -8.13 -14.47 3.76
CA THR A 99 -8.36 -13.51 4.84
C THR A 99 -9.83 -13.45 5.30
N SER A 100 -10.71 -14.27 4.75
CA SER A 100 -12.16 -14.18 5.00
C SER A 100 -12.51 -14.28 6.49
N ASN A 101 -11.97 -15.30 7.17
CA ASN A 101 -12.23 -15.49 8.60
C ASN A 101 -11.59 -14.38 9.45
N LEU A 102 -10.42 -13.93 9.05
CA LEU A 102 -9.71 -12.86 9.75
C LEU A 102 -10.48 -11.54 9.64
N ARG A 103 -10.94 -11.19 8.44
CA ARG A 103 -11.76 -9.99 8.21
C ARG A 103 -13.03 -10.02 9.06
N GLN A 104 -13.69 -11.17 9.11
CA GLN A 104 -14.89 -11.34 9.92
C GLN A 104 -14.59 -11.27 11.41
N GLY A 105 -13.57 -11.99 11.89
CA GLY A 105 -13.22 -12.04 13.31
C GLY A 105 -12.73 -10.71 13.85
N MET A 106 -12.03 -9.93 13.05
CA MET A 106 -11.56 -8.59 13.42
C MET A 106 -12.63 -7.51 13.29
N GLN A 107 -13.85 -7.89 12.91
CA GLN A 107 -14.97 -6.97 12.69
C GLN A 107 -14.74 -5.97 11.55
N TYR A 108 -13.85 -6.30 10.62
CA TYR A 108 -13.57 -5.43 9.48
C TYR A 108 -14.78 -5.32 8.56
N ASN A 109 -15.51 -6.43 8.34
CA ASN A 109 -16.71 -6.43 7.52
C ASN A 109 -17.78 -5.50 8.10
N TYR A 110 -17.91 -5.46 9.43
CA TYR A 110 -18.80 -4.50 10.10
C TYR A 110 -18.32 -3.06 9.91
N LEU A 111 -17.02 -2.83 10.02
CA LEU A 111 -16.44 -1.49 9.85
C LEU A 111 -16.75 -0.90 8.47
N ILE A 112 -16.62 -1.71 7.41
CA ILE A 112 -16.85 -1.24 6.04
C ILE A 112 -18.31 -1.24 5.64
N ASN A 113 -19.20 -1.82 6.44
CA ASN A 113 -20.64 -1.79 6.18
C ASN A 113 -21.22 -0.46 6.67
N VAL A 114 -21.33 0.50 5.77
CA VAL A 114 -21.76 1.87 6.09
C VAL A 114 -23.16 1.90 6.69
N GLU A 115 -24.08 1.08 6.19
CA GLU A 115 -25.47 1.06 6.68
C GLU A 115 -25.54 0.51 8.10
N ALA A 116 -24.81 -0.56 8.41
CA ALA A 116 -24.77 -1.10 9.76
C ALA A 116 -24.19 -0.09 10.76
N ARG A 117 -23.13 0.63 10.35
CA ARG A 117 -22.54 1.67 11.20
C ARG A 117 -23.51 2.83 11.48
N LYS A 118 -24.24 3.26 10.46
CA LYS A 118 -25.25 4.32 10.62
C LYS A 118 -26.34 3.88 11.59
N ALA A 119 -26.82 2.66 11.45
CA ALA A 119 -27.84 2.11 12.34
C ALA A 119 -27.37 2.07 13.80
N SER A 120 -26.12 1.70 14.06
CA SER A 120 -25.58 1.60 15.42
C SER A 120 -25.40 2.94 16.12
N LYS A 121 -25.43 4.05 15.39
CA LYS A 121 -25.26 5.41 15.93
C LYS A 121 -26.58 6.11 16.27
N ARG A 122 -27.69 5.45 16.07
CA ARG A 122 -29.01 6.02 16.37
C ARG A 122 -29.36 5.99 17.85
#